data_157b55d549e95fb842d6941069d60ed6
#
_entry.id   157b55d549e95fb842d6941069d60ed6
#
_cell.length_a   1.000
_cell.length_b   1.000
_cell.length_c   1.000
_cell.angle_alpha   90.00
_cell.angle_beta   90.00
_cell.angle_gamma   90.00
#
_symmetry.space_group_name_H-M   'P 1'
#
loop_
_entity.id
_entity.type
_entity.pdbx_description
1 polymer ?
#
loop_
_entity_poly.entity_id
_entity_poly.type
_entity_poly.pdbx_seq_one_letter_code
_entity_poly.pdbx_strand_id
1 'polypeptide(L)'
;MAKGMLAGGKLHEHRKRQKWNDKNYNKAHGISKWKSPFEMASHASGIVLKRVTVEAKQPNSACRKCVKVQLKKNNKSIVAFVPGDGNIEFIDENDRVLIAGLGRKGHAVGDLPGVRFKVVHVADIGLNALFRKKKEKPKSK
;
A
#
# COMPACT_ATOMS: atom_id res chain seq x y z
N MET A 1 -24.03 -24.41 16.72
CA MET A 1 -24.40 -24.88 15.38
C MET A 1 -25.83 -25.41 15.42
N ALA A 2 -26.67 -25.11 14.44
CA ALA A 2 -28.04 -25.61 14.38
C ALA A 2 -28.08 -27.12 14.19
N LYS A 3 -28.86 -27.83 14.99
CA LYS A 3 -28.97 -29.31 14.99
C LYS A 3 -30.40 -29.84 14.81
N GLY A 4 -31.36 -28.96 14.61
CA GLY A 4 -32.77 -29.37 14.45
C GLY A 4 -33.05 -30.05 13.12
N MET A 5 -34.19 -30.73 13.06
CA MET A 5 -34.64 -31.51 11.87
C MET A 5 -34.82 -30.58 10.63
N LEU A 6 -35.21 -29.33 10.81
CA LEU A 6 -35.41 -28.32 9.75
C LEU A 6 -34.22 -27.32 9.60
N ALA A 7 -33.04 -27.71 10.09
CA ALA A 7 -31.84 -26.86 10.10
C ALA A 7 -31.04 -26.81 8.77
N GLY A 8 -31.47 -27.58 7.75
CA GLY A 8 -30.72 -27.70 6.49
C GLY A 8 -30.41 -26.37 5.79
N GLY A 9 -31.40 -25.49 5.72
CA GLY A 9 -31.19 -24.13 5.15
C GLY A 9 -30.16 -23.31 5.90
N LYS A 10 -30.21 -23.33 7.24
CA LYS A 10 -29.26 -22.60 8.09
C LYS A 10 -27.86 -23.17 8.00
N LEU A 11 -27.70 -24.49 7.93
CA LEU A 11 -26.42 -25.15 7.75
C LEU A 11 -25.81 -24.83 6.38
N HIS A 12 -26.64 -24.80 5.33
CA HIS A 12 -26.19 -24.40 3.99
C HIS A 12 -25.67 -22.96 3.95
N GLU A 13 -26.42 -22.03 4.53
CA GLU A 13 -26.02 -20.63 4.64
C GLU A 13 -24.71 -20.46 5.42
N HIS A 14 -24.58 -21.16 6.54
CA HIS A 14 -23.36 -21.15 7.35
C HIS A 14 -22.15 -21.67 6.57
N ARG A 15 -22.31 -22.79 5.84
CA ARG A 15 -21.27 -23.36 4.98
C ARG A 15 -20.86 -22.39 3.86
N LYS A 16 -21.81 -21.72 3.26
CA LYS A 16 -21.57 -20.71 2.23
C LYS A 16 -20.72 -19.54 2.75
N ARG A 17 -20.98 -19.10 3.99
CA ARG A 17 -20.16 -18.05 4.65
C ARG A 17 -18.76 -18.58 5.01
N GLN A 18 -18.63 -19.81 5.49
CA GLN A 18 -17.35 -20.41 5.88
C GLN A 18 -16.37 -20.58 4.71
N LYS A 19 -16.86 -20.80 3.50
CA LYS A 19 -16.02 -20.90 2.29
C LYS A 19 -15.11 -19.67 2.10
N TRP A 20 -15.56 -18.48 2.51
CA TRP A 20 -14.79 -17.26 2.40
C TRP A 20 -13.60 -17.18 3.36
N ASN A 21 -13.48 -18.06 4.34
CA ASN A 21 -12.31 -18.19 5.21
C ASN A 21 -11.17 -18.98 4.56
N ASP A 22 -11.46 -19.75 3.52
CA ASP A 22 -10.46 -20.50 2.78
C ASP A 22 -9.68 -19.58 1.82
N LYS A 23 -8.35 -19.58 1.95
CA LYS A 23 -7.44 -18.79 1.10
C LYS A 23 -7.51 -19.20 -0.37
N ASN A 24 -7.62 -20.51 -0.64
CA ASN A 24 -7.70 -21.04 -2.01
C ASN A 24 -9.00 -20.60 -2.70
N TYR A 25 -10.10 -20.67 -1.97
CA TYR A 25 -11.39 -20.22 -2.46
C TYR A 25 -11.38 -18.72 -2.79
N ASN A 26 -10.84 -17.87 -1.88
CA ASN A 26 -10.69 -16.44 -2.10
C ASN A 26 -9.80 -16.12 -3.31
N LYS A 27 -8.71 -16.86 -3.48
CA LYS A 27 -7.79 -16.71 -4.60
C LYS A 27 -8.46 -17.07 -5.94
N ALA A 28 -9.20 -18.19 -5.98
CA ALA A 28 -9.94 -18.62 -7.17
C ALA A 28 -11.02 -17.61 -7.60
N HIS A 29 -11.64 -16.92 -6.64
CA HIS A 29 -12.68 -15.91 -6.90
C HIS A 29 -12.12 -14.46 -7.09
N GLY A 30 -10.81 -14.32 -7.16
CA GLY A 30 -10.16 -13.03 -7.46
C GLY A 30 -10.30 -11.94 -6.39
N ILE A 31 -10.75 -12.28 -5.19
CA ILE A 31 -10.97 -11.30 -4.10
C ILE A 31 -9.68 -10.60 -3.69
N SER A 32 -8.56 -11.32 -3.70
CA SER A 32 -7.24 -10.75 -3.43
C SER A 32 -6.88 -9.63 -4.40
N LYS A 33 -7.29 -9.73 -5.66
CA LYS A 33 -7.11 -8.69 -6.67
C LYS A 33 -7.85 -7.40 -6.30
N TRP A 34 -9.13 -7.51 -5.92
CA TRP A 34 -9.95 -6.34 -5.59
C TRP A 34 -9.58 -5.69 -4.26
N LYS A 35 -9.12 -6.49 -3.28
CA LYS A 35 -8.66 -5.98 -1.98
C LYS A 35 -7.29 -5.33 -2.03
N SER A 36 -6.43 -5.73 -2.96
CA SER A 36 -5.10 -5.14 -3.13
C SER A 36 -5.20 -3.72 -3.70
N PRO A 37 -4.51 -2.73 -3.14
CA PRO A 37 -4.47 -1.39 -3.71
C PRO A 37 -3.91 -1.35 -5.13
N PHE A 38 -2.95 -2.21 -5.45
CA PHE A 38 -2.31 -2.29 -6.78
C PHE A 38 -2.99 -3.27 -7.74
N GLU A 39 -4.04 -3.98 -7.30
CA GLU A 39 -4.75 -4.96 -8.15
C GLU A 39 -3.81 -5.96 -8.84
N MET A 40 -2.84 -6.49 -8.09
CA MET A 40 -1.80 -7.43 -8.55
C MET A 40 -0.70 -6.82 -9.44
N ALA A 41 -0.69 -5.52 -9.69
CA ALA A 41 0.42 -4.86 -10.36
C ALA A 41 1.61 -4.71 -9.41
N SER A 42 2.85 -4.70 -9.96
CA SER A 42 4.06 -4.50 -9.16
C SER A 42 4.24 -3.06 -8.71
N HIS A 43 3.84 -2.11 -9.53
CA HIS A 43 3.95 -0.68 -9.33
C HIS A 43 2.64 0.01 -9.66
N ALA A 44 2.42 1.17 -9.08
CA ALA A 44 1.29 2.03 -9.41
C ALA A 44 1.70 3.50 -9.31
N SER A 45 1.14 4.31 -10.18
CA SER A 45 1.31 5.77 -10.12
C SER A 45 0.18 6.42 -9.32
N GLY A 46 0.50 7.51 -8.67
CA GLY A 46 -0.47 8.28 -7.89
C GLY A 46 -0.04 9.72 -7.71
N ILE A 47 -0.88 10.47 -7.03
CA ILE A 47 -0.66 11.89 -6.72
C ILE A 47 -0.53 12.03 -5.21
N VAL A 48 0.47 12.77 -4.76
CA VAL A 48 0.72 13.04 -3.34
C VAL A 48 -0.37 13.97 -2.81
N LEU A 49 -1.06 13.52 -1.77
CA LEU A 49 -2.06 14.32 -1.06
C LEU A 49 -1.43 15.15 0.05
N LYS A 50 -0.58 14.53 0.86
CA LYS A 50 0.13 15.20 1.95
C LYS A 50 1.36 14.42 2.43
N ARG A 51 2.29 15.10 3.07
CA ARG A 51 3.38 14.48 3.82
C ARG A 51 2.87 14.00 5.18
N VAL A 52 3.28 12.83 5.61
CA VAL A 52 2.84 12.21 6.88
C VAL A 52 4.04 11.63 7.59
N THR A 53 4.05 11.74 8.90
CA THR A 53 5.03 11.08 9.76
C THR A 53 4.38 9.90 10.46
N VAL A 54 5.03 8.75 10.46
CA VAL A 54 4.57 7.54 11.12
C VAL A 54 5.56 7.16 12.22
N GLU A 55 5.06 6.97 13.43
CA GLU A 55 5.89 6.54 14.56
C GLU A 55 6.28 5.07 14.42
N ALA A 56 7.51 4.74 14.82
CA ALA A 56 8.00 3.37 14.83
C ALA A 56 7.29 2.52 15.89
N LYS A 57 7.20 1.21 15.62
CA LYS A 57 6.70 0.24 16.61
C LYS A 57 7.66 0.09 17.77
N GLN A 58 7.12 -0.22 18.97
CA GLN A 58 7.93 -0.61 20.12
C GLN A 58 8.80 -1.86 19.77
N PRO A 59 10.03 -1.97 20.30
CA PRO A 59 10.72 -1.08 21.25
C PRO A 59 11.38 0.15 20.60
N ASN A 60 11.29 0.32 19.29
CA ASN A 60 11.90 1.44 18.58
C ASN A 60 11.14 2.74 18.81
N SER A 61 11.86 3.87 18.81
CA SER A 61 11.31 5.20 18.91
C SER A 61 11.91 6.08 17.80
N ALA A 62 11.13 6.33 16.76
CA ALA A 62 11.55 7.18 15.64
C ALA A 62 10.31 7.65 14.85
N CYS A 63 10.48 8.76 14.15
CA CYS A 63 9.48 9.29 13.22
C CYS A 63 9.88 8.98 11.79
N ARG A 64 9.18 8.05 11.14
CA ARG A 64 9.44 7.66 9.76
C ARG A 64 8.68 8.57 8.79
N LYS A 65 9.37 9.04 7.79
CA LYS A 65 8.81 9.95 6.78
C LYS A 65 8.05 9.17 5.71
N CYS A 66 6.77 9.47 5.58
CA CYS A 66 5.87 8.84 4.62
C CYS A 66 5.08 9.91 3.87
N VAL A 67 4.41 9.49 2.82
CA VAL A 67 3.47 10.33 2.06
C VAL A 67 2.14 9.61 1.91
N LYS A 68 1.05 10.33 2.03
CA LYS A 68 -0.27 9.84 1.66
C LYS A 68 -0.50 10.10 0.19
N VAL A 69 -0.78 9.06 -0.56
CA VAL A 69 -0.90 9.09 -2.01
C VAL A 69 -2.25 8.53 -2.43
N GLN A 70 -2.89 9.19 -3.38
CA GLN A 70 -4.07 8.69 -4.07
C GLN A 70 -3.64 8.04 -5.38
N LEU A 71 -3.95 6.74 -5.53
CA LEU A 71 -3.62 6.01 -6.74
C LEU A 71 -4.49 6.47 -7.92
N LYS A 72 -3.87 6.60 -9.08
CA LYS A 72 -4.55 7.02 -10.32
C LYS A 72 -5.51 5.96 -10.85
N LYS A 73 -5.16 4.68 -10.65
CA LYS A 73 -5.87 3.53 -11.21
C LYS A 73 -7.27 3.33 -10.61
N ASN A 74 -7.40 3.44 -9.30
CA ASN A 74 -8.62 3.10 -8.56
C ASN A 74 -9.02 4.12 -7.49
N ASN A 75 -8.36 5.27 -7.44
CA ASN A 75 -8.58 6.35 -6.47
C ASN A 75 -8.42 5.95 -4.99
N LYS A 76 -7.84 4.78 -4.71
CA LYS A 76 -7.55 4.37 -3.33
C LYS A 76 -6.42 5.19 -2.74
N SER A 77 -6.59 5.62 -1.48
CA SER A 77 -5.52 6.30 -0.74
C SER A 77 -4.68 5.30 0.01
N ILE A 78 -3.37 5.42 -0.12
CA ILE A 78 -2.39 4.60 0.59
C ILE A 78 -1.31 5.46 1.23
N VAL A 79 -0.63 4.90 2.23
CA VAL A 79 0.56 5.51 2.82
C VAL A 79 1.79 4.78 2.29
N ALA A 80 2.74 5.53 1.76
CA ALA A 80 3.99 5.02 1.21
C ALA A 80 5.19 5.61 1.94
N PHE A 81 6.15 4.76 2.28
CA PHE A 81 7.40 5.16 2.89
C PHE A 81 8.31 5.87 1.88
N VAL A 82 9.01 6.90 2.32
CA VAL A 82 9.99 7.62 1.51
C VAL A 82 11.40 7.18 1.94
N PRO A 83 12.08 6.31 1.17
CA PRO A 83 13.41 5.85 1.54
C PRO A 83 14.47 6.94 1.32
N GLY A 84 15.52 6.90 2.13
CA GLY A 84 16.64 7.82 2.08
C GLY A 84 16.46 9.06 2.95
N ASP A 85 17.57 9.50 3.55
CA ASP A 85 17.57 10.66 4.44
C ASP A 85 17.33 11.96 3.67
N GLY A 86 16.36 12.77 4.12
CA GLY A 86 16.01 14.05 3.52
C GLY A 86 15.24 13.95 2.22
N ASN A 87 14.97 12.77 1.68
CA ASN A 87 14.27 12.61 0.40
C ASN A 87 12.81 13.09 0.44
N ILE A 88 12.23 13.22 1.62
CA ILE A 88 10.88 13.80 1.75
C ILE A 88 10.81 15.25 1.26
N GLU A 89 11.91 15.97 1.27
CA GLU A 89 11.97 17.36 0.79
C GLU A 89 11.82 17.49 -0.72
N PHE A 90 12.15 16.44 -1.47
CA PHE A 90 11.94 16.41 -2.93
C PHE A 90 10.48 16.19 -3.32
N ILE A 91 9.63 15.78 -2.38
CA ILE A 91 8.24 15.42 -2.65
C ILE A 91 7.33 16.54 -2.14
N ASP A 92 6.62 17.20 -3.04
CA ASP A 92 5.63 18.20 -2.72
C ASP A 92 4.21 17.65 -2.88
N GLU A 93 3.23 18.37 -2.34
CA GLU A 93 1.82 18.05 -2.57
C GLU A 93 1.49 18.18 -4.07
N ASN A 94 0.58 17.33 -4.54
CA ASN A 94 0.18 17.20 -5.95
C ASN A 94 1.27 16.68 -6.91
N ASP A 95 2.42 16.27 -6.42
CA ASP A 95 3.43 15.62 -7.26
C ASP A 95 2.96 14.25 -7.73
N ARG A 96 3.33 13.91 -8.96
CA ARG A 96 3.17 12.57 -9.47
C ARG A 96 4.28 11.68 -8.95
N VAL A 97 3.90 10.55 -8.36
CA VAL A 97 4.84 9.57 -7.81
C VAL A 97 4.58 8.18 -8.35
N LEU A 98 5.62 7.39 -8.47
CA LEU A 98 5.54 5.95 -8.71
C LEU A 98 5.82 5.20 -7.42
N ILE A 99 4.96 4.28 -7.08
CA ILE A 99 4.99 3.53 -5.83
C ILE A 99 5.18 2.04 -6.12
N ALA A 100 5.96 1.38 -5.30
CA ALA A 100 6.18 -0.06 -5.34
C ALA A 100 5.91 -0.70 -3.97
N GLY A 101 5.78 -2.03 -3.95
CA GLY A 101 5.73 -2.79 -2.70
C GLY A 101 7.10 -2.85 -2.00
N LEU A 102 7.11 -3.21 -0.74
CA LEU A 102 8.31 -3.38 0.08
C LEU A 102 8.91 -4.80 0.06
N GLY A 103 8.43 -5.67 -0.85
CA GLY A 103 8.98 -7.03 -1.03
C GLY A 103 8.38 -8.10 -0.12
N ARG A 104 7.55 -7.76 0.86
CA ARG A 104 6.89 -8.73 1.77
C ARG A 104 5.47 -9.13 1.34
N LYS A 105 5.15 -9.03 0.06
CA LYS A 105 3.86 -9.49 -0.51
C LYS A 105 2.62 -8.95 0.22
N GLY A 106 2.62 -7.67 0.54
CA GLY A 106 1.49 -7.00 1.21
C GLY A 106 1.53 -7.00 2.74
N HIS A 107 2.63 -7.41 3.35
CA HIS A 107 2.89 -7.24 4.77
C HIS A 107 3.79 -6.02 5.03
N ALA A 108 3.58 -5.37 6.17
CA ALA A 108 4.44 -4.27 6.60
C ALA A 108 5.88 -4.76 6.90
N VAL A 109 6.86 -3.88 6.69
CA VAL A 109 8.29 -4.19 6.85
C VAL A 109 8.89 -3.40 8.01
N GLY A 110 9.74 -4.06 8.78
CA GLY A 110 10.48 -3.44 9.86
C GLY A 110 9.59 -2.89 10.98
N ASP A 111 9.94 -1.71 11.47
CA ASP A 111 9.26 -1.03 12.57
C ASP A 111 8.09 -0.12 12.12
N LEU A 112 7.77 -0.09 10.82
CA LEU A 112 6.68 0.73 10.27
C LEU A 112 5.32 0.04 10.47
N PRO A 113 4.40 0.59 11.29
CA PRO A 113 3.07 0.01 11.45
C PRO A 113 2.21 0.24 10.20
N GLY A 114 1.74 -0.85 9.58
CA GLY A 114 0.76 -0.81 8.49
C GLY A 114 1.23 -0.22 7.16
N VAL A 115 2.50 0.18 7.03
CA VAL A 115 3.06 0.71 5.77
C VAL A 115 3.64 -0.43 4.93
N ARG A 116 3.12 -0.63 3.74
CA ARG A 116 3.43 -1.76 2.84
C ARG A 116 4.04 -1.34 1.51
N PHE A 117 4.20 -0.05 1.28
CA PHE A 117 4.61 0.54 0.01
C PHE A 117 5.74 1.55 0.20
N LYS A 118 6.49 1.80 -0.86
CA LYS A 118 7.56 2.81 -0.90
C LYS A 118 7.47 3.65 -2.16
N VAL A 119 7.93 4.89 -2.09
CA VAL A 119 8.08 5.77 -3.25
C VAL A 119 9.35 5.40 -3.99
N VAL A 120 9.26 5.24 -5.30
CA VAL A 120 10.39 4.93 -6.20
C VAL A 120 10.77 6.11 -7.08
N HIS A 121 9.78 6.74 -7.71
CA HIS A 121 9.99 7.91 -8.56
C HIS A 121 9.16 9.10 -8.10
N VAL A 122 9.66 10.29 -8.32
CA VAL A 122 8.98 11.57 -8.12
C VAL A 122 9.14 12.39 -9.41
N ALA A 123 8.03 12.86 -9.97
CA ALA A 123 8.02 13.60 -11.25
C ALA A 123 8.81 12.87 -12.36
N ASP A 124 8.60 11.55 -12.46
CA ASP A 124 9.23 10.63 -13.43
C ASP A 124 10.78 10.46 -13.25
N ILE A 125 11.34 10.97 -12.17
CA ILE A 125 12.76 10.81 -11.83
C ILE A 125 12.92 9.89 -10.64
N GLY A 126 13.86 8.95 -10.71
CA GLY A 126 14.17 8.04 -9.62
C GLY A 126 14.60 8.79 -8.35
N LEU A 127 14.00 8.45 -7.21
CA LEU A 127 14.31 9.07 -5.94
C LEU A 127 15.81 8.92 -5.57
N ASN A 128 16.42 7.79 -5.93
CA ASN A 128 17.84 7.55 -5.73
C ASN A 128 18.73 8.51 -6.58
N ALA A 129 18.29 8.85 -7.80
CA ALA A 129 18.99 9.82 -8.63
C ALA A 129 18.93 11.24 -8.05
N LEU A 130 17.80 11.62 -7.47
CA LEU A 130 17.64 12.87 -6.72
C LEU A 130 18.51 12.89 -5.46
N PHE A 131 18.56 11.80 -4.72
CA PHE A 131 19.37 11.66 -3.51
C PHE A 131 20.88 11.80 -3.81
N ARG A 132 21.35 11.17 -4.89
CA ARG A 132 22.75 11.23 -5.33
C ARG A 132 23.09 12.49 -6.13
N LYS A 133 22.14 13.41 -6.30
CA LYS A 133 22.29 14.65 -7.08
C LYS A 133 22.71 14.42 -8.54
N LYS A 134 22.36 13.25 -9.11
CA LYS A 134 22.62 12.91 -10.52
C LYS A 134 21.63 13.60 -11.47
N LYS A 135 20.42 13.85 -10.99
CA LYS A 135 19.35 14.52 -11.73
C LYS A 135 18.64 15.50 -10.80
N GLU A 136 18.07 16.55 -11.37
CA GLU A 136 17.26 17.52 -10.67
C GLU A 136 15.77 17.28 -10.93
N LYS A 137 14.93 17.61 -9.95
CA LYS A 137 13.49 17.54 -10.12
C LYS A 137 13.06 18.59 -11.16
N PRO A 138 12.27 18.21 -12.19
CA PRO A 138 11.77 19.19 -13.16
C PRO A 138 10.89 20.22 -12.46
N LYS A 139 11.10 21.49 -12.80
CA LYS A 139 10.22 22.57 -12.34
C LYS A 139 8.85 22.38 -12.99
N SER A 140 7.79 22.46 -12.18
CA SER A 140 6.42 22.45 -12.72
C SER A 140 6.23 23.70 -13.60
N LYS A 141 5.72 23.45 -14.81
CA LYS A 141 5.24 24.53 -15.68
C LYS A 141 3.85 24.98 -15.25
#